data_3728f82dac0e6a707f0ce3faa0642b29
#
_entry.id   3728f82dac0e6a707f0ce3faa0642b29
#
_cell.length_a   1.000
_cell.length_b   1.000
_cell.length_c   1.000
_cell.angle_alpha   90.00
_cell.angle_beta   90.00
_cell.angle_gamma   90.00
#
_symmetry.space_group_name_H-M   'P 1'
#
loop_
_entity.id
_entity.type
_entity.pdbx_description
1 polymer ?
#
loop_
_entity_poly.entity_id
_entity_poly.type
_entity_poly.pdbx_seq_one_letter_code
_entity_poly.pdbx_strand_id
1 'polypeptide(L)' 'MTKKLISEIDKLKRDLAFKREELQAMYLEHKGLVKKVEILEKENHSLKQQIKQLEQEAEEMLLYP' A
#
# COMPACT_ATOMS: atom_id res chain seq x y z
N MET A 1 19.06 15.80 -42.10
CA MET A 1 19.57 14.86 -41.09
C MET A 1 19.38 15.34 -39.68
N THR A 2 19.79 16.57 -39.42
CA THR A 2 19.68 17.19 -38.10
C THR A 2 18.25 17.34 -37.58
N LYS A 3 17.28 17.68 -38.44
CA LYS A 3 15.87 17.84 -38.06
C LYS A 3 15.25 16.55 -37.58
N LYS A 4 15.58 15.42 -38.21
CA LYS A 4 15.05 14.12 -37.80
C LYS A 4 15.58 13.70 -36.43
N LEU A 5 16.88 13.90 -36.20
CA LEU A 5 17.52 13.60 -34.91
C LEU A 5 16.97 14.48 -33.78
N ILE A 6 16.77 15.77 -34.04
CA ILE A 6 16.19 16.69 -33.07
C ILE A 6 14.77 16.27 -32.74
N SER A 7 13.98 15.88 -33.74
CA SER A 7 12.61 15.38 -33.51
C SER A 7 12.57 14.12 -32.69
N GLU A 8 13.48 13.18 -32.90
CA GLU A 8 13.61 11.95 -32.12
C GLU A 8 14.02 12.24 -30.69
N ILE A 9 14.97 13.16 -30.50
CA ILE A 9 15.41 13.57 -29.17
C ILE A 9 14.26 14.22 -28.41
N ASP A 10 13.50 15.09 -29.01
CA ASP A 10 12.36 15.76 -28.40
C ASP A 10 11.28 14.76 -28.00
N LYS A 11 11.01 13.78 -28.85
CA LYS A 11 10.07 12.70 -28.56
C LYS A 11 10.53 11.89 -27.36
N LEU A 12 11.80 11.49 -27.30
CA LEU A 12 12.37 10.73 -26.21
C LEU A 12 12.33 11.51 -24.90
N LYS A 13 12.59 12.81 -24.94
CA LYS A 13 12.50 13.67 -23.77
C LYS A 13 11.07 13.73 -23.22
N ARG A 14 10.08 13.84 -24.10
CA ARG A 14 8.67 13.82 -23.69
C ARG A 14 8.26 12.48 -23.09
N ASP A 15 8.68 11.39 -23.74
CA ASP A 15 8.40 10.04 -23.24
C ASP A 15 9.03 9.83 -21.86
N LEU A 16 10.25 10.30 -21.68
CA LEU A 16 10.96 10.20 -20.41
C LEU A 16 10.25 11.01 -19.32
N ALA A 17 9.83 12.23 -19.63
CA ALA A 17 9.08 13.06 -18.67
C ALA A 17 7.78 12.41 -18.26
N PHE A 18 7.05 11.82 -19.20
CA PHE A 18 5.82 11.09 -18.94
C PHE A 18 6.06 9.88 -18.02
N LYS A 19 7.11 9.11 -18.31
CA LYS A 19 7.47 7.95 -17.47
C LYS A 19 7.87 8.34 -16.06
N ARG A 20 8.55 9.46 -15.91
CA ARG A 20 8.90 9.99 -14.57
C ARG A 20 7.66 10.35 -13.76
N GLU A 21 6.68 10.97 -14.42
CA GLU A 21 5.40 11.30 -13.77
C GLU A 21 4.64 10.05 -13.35
N GLU A 22 4.58 9.04 -14.22
CA GLU A 22 3.98 7.75 -13.90
C GLU A 22 4.65 7.09 -12.70
N LEU A 23 5.97 7.05 -12.68
CA LEU A 23 6.73 6.47 -11.58
C LEU A 23 6.49 7.19 -10.27
N GLN A 24 6.41 8.52 -10.30
CA GLN A 24 6.12 9.31 -9.11
C GLN A 24 4.72 9.00 -8.58
N ALA A 25 3.73 8.92 -9.46
CA ALA A 25 2.37 8.56 -9.09
C ALA A 25 2.31 7.17 -8.47
N MET A 26 2.99 6.19 -9.07
CA MET A 26 3.07 4.83 -8.56
C MET A 26 3.76 4.77 -7.20
N TYR A 27 4.80 5.55 -7.00
CA TYR A 27 5.50 5.65 -5.72
C TYR A 27 4.57 6.16 -4.62
N LEU A 28 3.82 7.23 -4.90
CA LEU A 28 2.87 7.79 -3.93
C LEU A 28 1.74 6.81 -3.61
N GLU A 29 1.22 6.12 -4.61
CA GLU A 29 0.21 5.07 -4.43
C GLU A 29 0.74 3.93 -3.56
N HIS A 30 1.94 3.46 -3.86
CA HIS A 30 2.60 2.41 -3.10
C HIS A 30 2.77 2.82 -1.63
N LYS A 31 3.22 4.04 -1.39
CA LYS A 31 3.39 4.58 -0.04
C LYS A 31 2.06 4.60 0.71
N GLY A 32 0.98 4.98 0.04
CA GLY A 32 -0.38 4.95 0.60
C GLY A 32 -0.83 3.55 0.97
N LEU A 33 -0.56 2.57 0.10
CA LEU A 33 -0.90 1.16 0.34
C LEU A 33 -0.12 0.58 1.52
N VAL A 34 1.15 0.91 1.65
CA VAL A 34 1.97 0.47 2.79
C VAL A 34 1.38 0.98 4.09
N LYS A 35 0.94 2.23 4.14
CA LYS A 35 0.28 2.79 5.34
C LYS A 35 -1.02 2.06 5.66
N LYS A 36 -1.83 1.74 4.66
CA LYS A 36 -3.07 0.97 4.84
C LYS A 36 -2.79 -0.42 5.41
N VAL A 37 -1.76 -1.09 4.90
CA VAL A 37 -1.36 -2.41 5.40
C VAL A 37 -0.95 -2.32 6.86
N GLU A 38 -0.16 -1.32 7.25
CA GLU A 38 0.24 -1.13 8.64
C GLU A 38 -0.96 -0.94 9.57
N ILE A 39 -1.94 -0.14 9.15
CA ILE A 39 -3.18 0.07 9.91
C ILE A 39 -3.96 -1.23 10.05
N LEU A 40 -4.12 -1.97 8.95
CA LEU A 40 -4.84 -3.25 8.95
C LEU A 40 -4.15 -4.30 9.81
N GLU A 41 -2.84 -4.34 9.82
CA GLU A 41 -2.08 -5.25 10.69
C GLU A 41 -2.32 -4.94 12.16
N LYS A 42 -2.33 -3.65 12.53
CA LYS A 42 -2.65 -3.23 13.92
C LYS A 42 -4.07 -3.59 14.31
N GLU A 43 -5.03 -3.34 13.42
CA GLU A 43 -6.43 -3.72 13.64
C GLU A 43 -6.59 -5.23 13.81
N ASN A 44 -5.94 -6.00 12.95
CA ASN A 44 -5.94 -7.47 13.04
C ASN A 44 -5.37 -7.96 14.36
N HIS A 45 -4.27 -7.39 14.80
CA HIS A 45 -3.66 -7.75 16.08
C HIS A 45 -4.62 -7.46 17.23
N SER A 46 -5.23 -6.29 17.24
CA SER A 46 -6.20 -5.89 18.26
C SER A 46 -7.42 -6.81 18.27
N LEU A 47 -7.98 -7.14 17.11
CA LEU A 47 -9.11 -8.05 16.98
C LEU A 47 -8.79 -9.46 17.46
N LYS A 48 -7.61 -9.97 17.14
CA LYS A 48 -7.16 -11.28 17.62
C LYS A 48 -7.06 -11.32 19.14
N GLN A 49 -6.57 -10.24 19.76
CA GLN A 49 -6.53 -10.14 21.22
C GLN A 49 -7.94 -10.10 21.83
N GLN A 50 -8.86 -9.37 21.23
CA GLN A 50 -10.25 -9.32 21.68
C GLN A 50 -10.93 -10.68 21.58
N ILE A 51 -10.73 -11.40 20.49
CA ILE A 51 -11.25 -12.76 20.30
C ILE A 51 -10.71 -13.68 21.39
N LYS A 52 -9.42 -13.63 21.63
CA LYS A 52 -8.77 -14.45 22.67
C LYS A 52 -9.35 -14.16 24.04
N GLN A 53 -9.57 -12.90 24.37
CA GLN A 53 -10.17 -12.50 25.63
C GLN A 53 -11.61 -13.01 25.74
N LEU A 54 -12.41 -12.88 24.70
CA LEU A 54 -13.79 -13.38 24.68
C LEU A 54 -13.86 -14.90 24.82
N GLU A 55 -12.94 -15.62 24.19
CA GLU A 55 -12.84 -17.08 24.35
C GLU A 55 -12.52 -17.47 25.78
N GLN A 56 -11.61 -16.76 26.43
CA GLN A 56 -11.28 -16.99 27.83
C GLN A 56 -12.47 -16.72 28.76
N GLU A 57 -13.20 -15.64 28.54
CA GLU A 57 -14.41 -15.30 29.29
C GLU A 57 -15.49 -16.34 29.09
N ALA A 58 -15.67 -16.83 27.88
CA ALA A 58 -16.63 -17.90 27.58
C ALA A 58 -16.25 -19.21 28.29
N GLU A 59 -14.98 -19.57 28.32
CA GLU A 59 -14.50 -20.75 29.06
C GLU A 59 -14.77 -20.60 30.58
N GLU A 60 -14.50 -19.42 31.11
CA GLU A 60 -14.78 -19.15 32.55
C GLU A 60 -16.25 -19.29 32.88
N MET A 61 -17.13 -18.81 31.98
CA MET A 61 -18.59 -18.96 32.18
C MET A 61 -19.03 -20.42 32.16
N LEU A 62 -18.37 -21.26 31.37
CA LEU A 62 -18.67 -22.70 31.32
C LEU A 62 -18.17 -23.44 32.56
N LEU A 63 -17.09 -22.98 33.18
CA LEU A 63 -16.48 -23.58 34.34
C LEU A 63 -17.21 -23.22 35.65
N TYR A 64 -17.86 -22.07 35.68
CA TYR A 64 -18.60 -21.58 36.85
C TYR A 64 -20.09 -21.44 36.52
N PRO A 65 -20.88 -22.50 36.68
CA PRO A 65 -22.33 -22.42 36.44
C PRO A 65 -23.07 -21.49 37.39
#